data_b83e7c3c70bf4d7986e169aff58f1e0d
#
_entry.id   b83e7c3c70bf4d7986e169aff58f1e0d
#
_cell.length_a   1.000
_cell.length_b   1.000
_cell.length_c   1.000
_cell.angle_alpha   90.00
_cell.angle_beta   90.00
_cell.angle_gamma   90.00
#
_symmetry.space_group_name_H-M   'P 1'
#
loop_
_entity.id
_entity.type
_entity.pdbx_description
1 polymer ?
#
loop_
_entity_poly.entity_id
_entity_poly.type
_entity_poly.pdbx_seq_one_letter_code
_entity_poly.pdbx_strand_id
1 'polypeptide(L)'
;VAPYEVEGAGAAAQIHSSGVVSEALCRLGAEDDRVTVITAAMRDGTGTRKFAETYPKRFFDVGIAEEHAVTLAAGLAAGGVRPYFAVYSTFLQRGYDQMIHDVALQNLPVVFLCGHAGLVGEDGATHHGVFDLSYCSHIPNLRILAPSCAEELGEMIRWSIHADGPVVIRYPKSCCSAMHNIVGLEKGAWQVVSLAHKARAVLFAAGSMVAQA
;
A
#
# COMPACT_ATOMS: atom_id res chain seq x y z
N VAL A 1 -8.36 -16.47 -21.80
CA VAL A 1 -9.02 -17.30 -20.78
C VAL A 1 -10.13 -16.44 -20.22
N ALA A 2 -11.39 -16.92 -20.32
CA ALA A 2 -12.54 -16.21 -19.75
C ALA A 2 -12.38 -16.03 -18.23
N PRO A 3 -12.87 -14.92 -17.65
CA PRO A 3 -12.85 -14.75 -16.20
C PRO A 3 -13.54 -15.92 -15.52
N TYR A 4 -12.91 -16.47 -14.51
CA TYR A 4 -13.46 -17.52 -13.68
C TYR A 4 -14.31 -16.87 -12.57
N GLU A 5 -15.62 -17.06 -12.62
CA GLU A 5 -16.52 -16.65 -11.54
C GLU A 5 -16.64 -17.78 -10.53
N VAL A 6 -16.32 -17.48 -9.26
CA VAL A 6 -16.61 -18.40 -8.15
C VAL A 6 -18.05 -18.19 -7.73
N GLU A 7 -18.93 -19.12 -8.06
CA GLU A 7 -20.30 -19.10 -7.57
C GLU A 7 -20.31 -19.30 -6.05
N GLY A 8 -20.93 -18.36 -5.31
CA GLY A 8 -21.30 -18.56 -3.91
C GLY A 8 -20.70 -17.62 -2.87
N ALA A 9 -19.78 -16.75 -3.21
CA ALA A 9 -19.39 -15.68 -2.29
C ALA A 9 -20.36 -14.50 -2.50
N GLY A 10 -21.24 -14.24 -1.54
CA GLY A 10 -22.02 -13.00 -1.51
C GLY A 10 -21.05 -11.84 -1.66
N ALA A 11 -21.17 -11.08 -2.77
CA ALA A 11 -20.22 -10.02 -3.11
C ALA A 11 -20.31 -8.94 -2.03
N ALA A 12 -19.33 -8.92 -1.12
CA ALA A 12 -19.12 -7.78 -0.24
C ALA A 12 -18.89 -6.56 -1.14
N ALA A 13 -19.50 -5.42 -0.78
CA ALA A 13 -19.36 -4.19 -1.54
C ALA A 13 -17.88 -3.87 -1.75
N GLN A 14 -17.45 -3.78 -3.01
CA GLN A 14 -16.07 -3.46 -3.33
C GLN A 14 -15.85 -1.95 -3.23
N ILE A 15 -14.83 -1.56 -2.47
CA ILE A 15 -14.43 -0.16 -2.29
C ILE A 15 -13.14 0.05 -3.07
N HIS A 16 -13.10 1.04 -3.97
CA HIS A 16 -11.87 1.37 -4.68
C HIS A 16 -10.79 1.85 -3.70
N SER A 17 -9.65 1.17 -3.68
CA SER A 17 -8.54 1.49 -2.78
C SER A 17 -8.00 2.90 -2.98
N SER A 18 -8.04 3.42 -4.22
CA SER A 18 -7.64 4.80 -4.53
C SER A 18 -8.46 5.86 -3.78
N GLY A 19 -9.75 5.60 -3.53
CA GLY A 19 -10.60 6.48 -2.73
C GLY A 19 -10.18 6.53 -1.27
N VAL A 20 -9.87 5.37 -0.68
CA VAL A 20 -9.37 5.26 0.69
C VAL A 20 -8.02 5.97 0.85
N VAL A 21 -7.09 5.74 -0.10
CA VAL A 21 -5.78 6.41 -0.13
C VAL A 21 -5.95 7.92 -0.21
N SER A 22 -6.83 8.39 -1.10
CA SER A 22 -7.10 9.82 -1.29
C SER A 22 -7.57 10.50 0.01
N GLU A 23 -8.50 9.87 0.70
CA GLU A 23 -9.03 10.40 1.96
C GLU A 23 -7.97 10.40 3.07
N ALA A 24 -7.26 9.28 3.23
CA ALA A 24 -6.22 9.13 4.25
C ALA A 24 -5.07 10.13 4.05
N LEU A 25 -4.57 10.30 2.82
CA LEU A 25 -3.50 11.25 2.52
C LEU A 25 -3.93 12.70 2.73
N CYS A 26 -5.15 13.07 2.34
CA CYS A 26 -5.65 14.44 2.57
C CYS A 26 -5.81 14.74 4.06
N ARG A 27 -6.24 13.76 4.85
CA ARG A 27 -6.31 13.90 6.32
C ARG A 27 -4.93 14.07 6.92
N LEU A 28 -3.98 13.18 6.59
CA LEU A 28 -2.59 13.31 7.06
C LEU A 28 -1.95 14.64 6.66
N GLY A 29 -2.19 15.09 5.42
CA GLY A 29 -1.69 16.37 4.95
C GLY A 29 -2.26 17.59 5.68
N ALA A 30 -3.46 17.47 6.27
CA ALA A 30 -4.05 18.50 7.12
C ALA A 30 -3.49 18.47 8.55
N GLU A 31 -3.08 17.31 9.04
CA GLU A 31 -2.60 17.08 10.40
C GLU A 31 -1.07 17.32 10.53
N ASP A 32 -0.30 17.07 9.45
CA ASP A 32 1.16 17.17 9.47
C ASP A 32 1.72 17.79 8.18
N ASP A 33 2.33 18.96 8.29
CA ASP A 33 2.91 19.70 7.15
C ASP A 33 4.14 19.01 6.53
N ARG A 34 4.73 18.02 7.20
CA ARG A 34 5.84 17.23 6.66
C ARG A 34 5.35 16.22 5.61
N VAL A 35 4.06 15.89 5.59
CA VAL A 35 3.50 14.94 4.62
C VAL A 35 3.62 15.48 3.22
N THR A 36 4.29 14.71 2.37
CA THR A 36 4.53 15.01 0.96
C THR A 36 4.18 13.79 0.14
N VAL A 37 3.57 13.98 -1.02
CA VAL A 37 3.13 12.88 -1.89
C VAL A 37 3.87 12.93 -3.22
N ILE A 38 4.37 11.79 -3.65
CA ILE A 38 5.07 11.60 -4.92
C ILE A 38 4.31 10.55 -5.73
N THR A 39 4.24 10.74 -7.04
CA THR A 39 3.77 9.72 -7.98
C THR A 39 4.59 9.75 -9.27
N ALA A 40 4.49 8.71 -10.08
CA ALA A 40 5.19 8.58 -11.36
C ALA A 40 4.16 8.46 -12.49
N ALA A 41 3.60 9.61 -12.93
CA ALA A 41 2.57 9.74 -13.97
C ALA A 41 1.27 8.96 -13.67
N MET A 42 0.94 8.71 -12.40
CA MET A 42 -0.21 7.90 -11.99
C MET A 42 -1.14 8.61 -11.00
N ARG A 43 -1.22 9.94 -11.08
CA ARG A 43 -1.97 10.78 -10.13
C ARG A 43 -3.40 10.29 -9.86
N ASP A 44 -4.12 9.91 -10.91
CA ASP A 44 -5.52 9.51 -10.81
C ASP A 44 -5.67 8.07 -10.31
N GLY A 45 -4.93 7.15 -10.91
CA GLY A 45 -5.01 5.73 -10.58
C GLY A 45 -4.54 5.41 -9.15
N THR A 46 -3.63 6.20 -8.60
CA THR A 46 -3.15 6.04 -7.22
C THR A 46 -3.98 6.79 -6.18
N GLY A 47 -5.00 7.57 -6.60
CA GLY A 47 -5.85 8.34 -5.70
C GLY A 47 -5.21 9.62 -5.14
N THR A 48 -4.14 10.13 -5.77
CA THR A 48 -3.39 11.29 -5.26
C THR A 48 -3.84 12.64 -5.82
N ARG A 49 -4.84 12.65 -6.75
CA ARG A 49 -5.36 13.87 -7.37
C ARG A 49 -5.80 14.92 -6.35
N LYS A 50 -6.64 14.52 -5.38
CA LYS A 50 -7.19 15.44 -4.37
C LYS A 50 -6.09 16.07 -3.52
N PHE A 51 -5.07 15.27 -3.15
CA PHE A 51 -3.90 15.79 -2.43
C PHE A 51 -3.13 16.82 -3.25
N ALA A 52 -2.89 16.55 -4.54
CA ALA A 52 -2.22 17.46 -5.47
C ALA A 52 -2.94 18.81 -5.60
N GLU A 53 -4.27 18.78 -5.66
CA GLU A 53 -5.11 19.99 -5.76
C GLU A 53 -5.14 20.78 -4.44
N THR A 54 -5.15 20.07 -3.29
CA THR A 54 -5.24 20.68 -1.96
C THR A 54 -3.90 21.21 -1.49
N TYR A 55 -2.80 20.47 -1.77
CA TYR A 55 -1.45 20.75 -1.28
C TYR A 55 -0.41 20.78 -2.43
N PRO A 56 -0.56 21.67 -3.43
CA PRO A 56 0.26 21.63 -4.64
C PRO A 56 1.78 21.81 -4.40
N LYS A 57 2.17 22.43 -3.30
CA LYS A 57 3.59 22.60 -2.91
C LYS A 57 4.20 21.36 -2.25
N ARG A 58 3.37 20.39 -1.88
CA ARG A 58 3.75 19.13 -1.22
C ARG A 58 3.45 17.91 -2.08
N PHE A 59 3.19 18.14 -3.38
CA PHE A 59 2.92 17.09 -4.35
C PHE A 59 3.93 17.15 -5.51
N PHE A 60 4.48 15.99 -5.87
CA PHE A 60 5.43 15.84 -6.96
C PHE A 60 5.00 14.70 -7.90
N ASP A 61 4.76 15.03 -9.16
CA ASP A 61 4.64 14.04 -10.24
C ASP A 61 5.94 14.07 -11.04
N VAL A 62 6.71 13.00 -10.95
CA VAL A 62 8.04 12.91 -11.59
C VAL A 62 7.97 12.40 -13.03
N GLY A 63 6.78 12.20 -13.59
CA GLY A 63 6.61 11.50 -14.86
C GLY A 63 6.89 9.99 -14.71
N ILE A 64 7.15 9.31 -15.82
CA ILE A 64 7.46 7.86 -15.83
C ILE A 64 8.93 7.66 -15.44
N ALA A 65 9.23 7.87 -14.15
CA ALA A 65 10.58 7.83 -13.58
C ALA A 65 10.55 7.31 -12.14
N GLU A 66 10.20 6.05 -11.96
CA GLU A 66 10.02 5.42 -10.66
C GLU A 66 11.31 5.40 -9.84
N GLU A 67 12.46 5.19 -10.48
CA GLU A 67 13.79 5.22 -9.84
C GLU A 67 14.04 6.60 -9.23
N HIS A 68 13.76 7.67 -10.01
CA HIS A 68 13.89 9.04 -9.53
C HIS A 68 12.92 9.34 -8.39
N ALA A 69 11.69 8.83 -8.46
CA ALA A 69 10.69 9.00 -7.40
C ALA A 69 11.18 8.46 -6.05
N VAL A 70 11.82 7.28 -6.05
CA VAL A 70 12.37 6.66 -4.83
C VAL A 70 13.56 7.48 -4.30
N THR A 71 14.49 7.89 -5.16
CA THR A 71 15.62 8.73 -4.76
C THR A 71 15.17 10.10 -4.23
N LEU A 72 14.18 10.73 -4.89
CA LEU A 72 13.57 11.97 -4.40
C LEU A 72 12.94 11.77 -3.01
N ALA A 73 12.18 10.68 -2.82
CA ALA A 73 11.61 10.35 -1.52
C ALA A 73 12.69 10.17 -0.44
N ALA A 74 13.79 9.50 -0.77
CA ALA A 74 14.92 9.35 0.15
C ALA A 74 15.51 10.69 0.55
N GLY A 75 15.76 11.60 -0.42
CA GLY A 75 16.27 12.94 -0.15
C GLY A 75 15.34 13.78 0.71
N LEU A 76 14.03 13.75 0.45
CA LEU A 76 13.02 14.41 1.26
C LEU A 76 12.98 13.87 2.69
N ALA A 77 13.04 12.54 2.85
CA ALA A 77 13.06 11.91 4.17
C ALA A 77 14.32 12.26 4.97
N ALA A 78 15.49 12.29 4.31
CA ALA A 78 16.74 12.74 4.93
C ALA A 78 16.67 14.22 5.38
N GLY A 79 15.88 15.05 4.67
CA GLY A 79 15.58 16.42 5.03
C GLY A 79 14.50 16.59 6.11
N GLY A 80 14.00 15.50 6.72
CA GLY A 80 12.98 15.54 7.78
C GLY A 80 11.54 15.58 7.29
N VAL A 81 11.30 15.42 5.99
CA VAL A 81 9.97 15.31 5.40
C VAL A 81 9.41 13.89 5.55
N ARG A 82 8.12 13.70 5.44
CA ARG A 82 7.43 12.41 5.45
C ARG A 82 6.88 12.09 4.05
N PRO A 83 7.68 11.52 3.15
CA PRO A 83 7.27 11.25 1.79
C PRO A 83 6.45 9.97 1.67
N TYR A 84 5.36 10.07 0.91
CA TYR A 84 4.50 8.98 0.48
C TYR A 84 4.65 8.81 -1.03
N PHE A 85 5.28 7.74 -1.49
CA PHE A 85 5.37 7.44 -2.92
C PHE A 85 4.25 6.48 -3.31
N ALA A 86 3.27 6.98 -4.08
CA ALA A 86 2.12 6.24 -4.56
C ALA A 86 2.38 5.72 -5.98
N VAL A 87 2.38 4.41 -6.14
CA VAL A 87 2.79 3.70 -7.36
C VAL A 87 2.08 2.34 -7.48
N TYR A 88 1.89 1.83 -8.69
CA TYR A 88 1.42 0.47 -8.87
C TYR A 88 2.53 -0.55 -8.58
N SER A 89 2.15 -1.69 -8.02
CA SER A 89 3.07 -2.74 -7.63
C SER A 89 4.01 -3.18 -8.77
N THR A 90 3.45 -3.37 -9.98
CA THR A 90 4.25 -3.75 -11.16
C THR A 90 5.30 -2.71 -11.53
N PHE A 91 5.04 -1.41 -11.32
CA PHE A 91 5.98 -0.34 -11.65
C PHE A 91 6.96 -0.03 -10.54
N LEU A 92 6.62 -0.34 -9.27
CA LEU A 92 7.54 -0.18 -8.14
C LEU A 92 8.82 -1.00 -8.31
N GLN A 93 8.77 -2.16 -9.00
CA GLN A 93 9.95 -2.99 -9.25
C GLN A 93 11.06 -2.26 -10.04
N ARG A 94 10.74 -1.18 -10.77
CA ARG A 94 11.75 -0.34 -11.46
C ARG A 94 12.63 0.44 -10.49
N GLY A 95 12.10 0.80 -9.31
CA GLY A 95 12.83 1.48 -8.25
C GLY A 95 13.47 0.54 -7.21
N TYR A 96 13.60 -0.74 -7.52
CA TYR A 96 14.06 -1.75 -6.56
C TYR A 96 15.46 -1.46 -5.99
N ASP A 97 16.42 -1.12 -6.83
CA ASP A 97 17.78 -0.77 -6.40
C ASP A 97 17.76 0.45 -5.46
N GLN A 98 17.04 1.50 -5.83
CA GLN A 98 16.92 2.72 -5.03
C GLN A 98 16.21 2.48 -3.69
N MET A 99 15.23 1.56 -3.65
CA MET A 99 14.61 1.15 -2.38
C MET A 99 15.65 0.57 -1.41
N ILE A 100 16.59 -0.22 -1.91
CA ILE A 100 17.69 -0.80 -1.10
C ILE A 100 18.69 0.28 -0.76
N HIS A 101 19.31 0.89 -1.79
CA HIS A 101 20.48 1.73 -1.65
C HIS A 101 20.17 3.09 -1.02
N ASP A 102 19.12 3.78 -1.53
CA ASP A 102 18.86 5.16 -1.12
C ASP A 102 17.99 5.22 0.14
N VAL A 103 17.11 4.25 0.36
CA VAL A 103 16.12 4.27 1.43
C VAL A 103 16.47 3.30 2.56
N ALA A 104 16.54 1.99 2.27
CA ALA A 104 16.59 0.97 3.31
C ALA A 104 17.94 0.92 4.04
N LEU A 105 19.06 1.07 3.35
CA LEU A 105 20.40 1.12 3.96
C LEU A 105 20.52 2.27 4.96
N GLN A 106 19.85 3.38 4.70
CA GLN A 106 19.84 4.57 5.57
C GLN A 106 18.70 4.54 6.59
N ASN A 107 17.84 3.52 6.55
CA ASN A 107 16.63 3.38 7.37
C ASN A 107 15.72 4.63 7.31
N LEU A 108 15.58 5.24 6.13
CA LEU A 108 14.80 6.46 5.96
C LEU A 108 13.29 6.19 6.01
N PRO A 109 12.50 7.02 6.67
CA PRO A 109 11.07 6.82 6.87
C PRO A 109 10.26 7.20 5.62
N VAL A 110 10.46 6.48 4.53
CA VAL A 110 9.70 6.58 3.28
C VAL A 110 8.53 5.59 3.32
N VAL A 111 7.34 6.04 2.92
CA VAL A 111 6.16 5.19 2.79
C VAL A 111 5.86 4.94 1.32
N PHE A 112 5.91 3.68 0.92
CA PHE A 112 5.53 3.22 -0.42
C PHE A 112 4.08 2.76 -0.40
N LEU A 113 3.19 3.48 -1.07
CA LEU A 113 1.79 3.10 -1.29
C LEU A 113 1.71 2.25 -2.56
N CYS A 114 1.88 0.94 -2.38
CA CYS A 114 2.00 -0.05 -3.45
C CYS A 114 0.60 -0.56 -3.85
N GLY A 115 -0.05 0.16 -4.74
CA GLY A 115 -1.38 -0.17 -5.24
C GLY A 115 -1.38 -1.24 -6.33
N HIS A 116 -2.57 -1.76 -6.68
CA HIS A 116 -2.72 -2.81 -7.69
C HIS A 116 -1.89 -4.06 -7.39
N ALA A 117 -1.69 -4.37 -6.09
CA ALA A 117 -1.00 -5.57 -5.66
C ALA A 117 -1.87 -6.81 -5.91
N GLY A 118 -1.26 -7.86 -6.48
CA GLY A 118 -1.94 -9.08 -6.90
C GLY A 118 -2.45 -9.02 -8.34
N LEU A 119 -3.49 -9.78 -8.63
CA LEU A 119 -4.13 -9.83 -9.95
C LEU A 119 -5.07 -8.64 -10.14
N VAL A 120 -5.02 -8.00 -11.29
CA VAL A 120 -5.79 -6.78 -11.59
C VAL A 120 -6.83 -6.94 -12.72
N GLY A 121 -7.07 -8.17 -13.15
CA GLY A 121 -8.13 -8.49 -14.11
C GLY A 121 -7.89 -7.87 -15.49
N GLU A 122 -8.80 -7.02 -15.90
CA GLU A 122 -8.83 -6.41 -17.25
C GLU A 122 -7.63 -5.52 -17.59
N ASP A 123 -6.91 -4.99 -16.59
CA ASP A 123 -5.69 -4.20 -16.82
C ASP A 123 -4.56 -5.05 -17.43
N GLY A 124 -4.68 -6.38 -17.38
CA GLY A 124 -3.86 -7.34 -18.09
C GLY A 124 -2.53 -7.69 -17.41
N ALA A 125 -1.78 -8.57 -18.06
CA ALA A 125 -0.58 -9.20 -17.52
C ALA A 125 0.53 -8.21 -17.13
N THR A 126 0.65 -7.10 -17.84
CA THR A 126 1.67 -6.07 -17.57
C THR A 126 1.40 -5.27 -16.29
N HIS A 127 0.18 -5.35 -15.75
CA HIS A 127 -0.25 -4.61 -14.56
C HIS A 127 -0.41 -5.50 -13.32
N HIS A 128 -0.24 -6.82 -13.43
CA HIS A 128 -0.31 -7.71 -12.27
C HIS A 128 0.85 -7.44 -11.30
N GLY A 129 0.51 -7.15 -10.05
CA GLY A 129 1.45 -6.90 -8.97
C GLY A 129 1.77 -8.16 -8.17
N VAL A 130 2.46 -9.13 -8.78
CA VAL A 130 2.66 -10.47 -8.18
C VAL A 130 4.06 -10.68 -7.60
N PHE A 131 4.98 -9.74 -7.78
CA PHE A 131 6.38 -9.89 -7.36
C PHE A 131 6.77 -9.05 -6.14
N ASP A 132 5.92 -8.10 -5.72
CA ASP A 132 6.20 -7.14 -4.66
C ASP A 132 6.60 -7.81 -3.34
N LEU A 133 5.88 -8.85 -2.89
CA LEU A 133 6.25 -9.60 -1.69
C LEU A 133 7.62 -10.24 -1.80
N SER A 134 7.95 -10.82 -2.97
CA SER A 134 9.23 -11.49 -3.19
C SER A 134 10.40 -10.52 -3.05
N TYR A 135 10.39 -9.41 -3.78
CA TYR A 135 11.53 -8.50 -3.76
C TYR A 135 11.56 -7.58 -2.53
N CYS A 136 10.41 -7.26 -1.93
CA CYS A 136 10.38 -6.46 -0.72
C CYS A 136 10.81 -7.27 0.52
N SER A 137 10.52 -8.57 0.57
CA SER A 137 10.74 -9.38 1.78
C SER A 137 12.20 -9.54 2.19
N HIS A 138 13.15 -9.35 1.28
CA HIS A 138 14.58 -9.44 1.59
C HIS A 138 15.28 -8.07 1.68
N ILE A 139 14.55 -6.97 1.53
CA ILE A 139 15.11 -5.64 1.75
C ILE A 139 15.21 -5.39 3.27
N PRO A 140 16.42 -5.12 3.81
CA PRO A 140 16.58 -4.88 5.23
C PRO A 140 15.84 -3.62 5.69
N ASN A 141 15.40 -3.61 6.95
CA ASN A 141 14.65 -2.52 7.59
C ASN A 141 13.25 -2.23 7.00
N LEU A 142 12.90 -2.80 5.85
CA LEU A 142 11.61 -2.58 5.20
C LEU A 142 10.49 -3.35 5.90
N ARG A 143 9.44 -2.63 6.30
CA ARG A 143 8.21 -3.23 6.82
C ARG A 143 7.20 -3.39 5.70
N ILE A 144 6.56 -4.55 5.60
CA ILE A 144 5.53 -4.81 4.61
C ILE A 144 4.19 -4.96 5.33
N LEU A 145 3.24 -4.15 4.95
CA LEU A 145 1.86 -4.18 5.44
C LEU A 145 0.92 -4.57 4.30
N ALA A 146 -0.06 -5.42 4.60
CA ALA A 146 -1.03 -5.90 3.65
C ALA A 146 -2.43 -5.86 4.29
N PRO A 147 -3.20 -4.78 4.08
CA PRO A 147 -4.52 -4.63 4.67
C PRO A 147 -5.50 -5.68 4.15
N SER A 148 -6.33 -6.21 5.02
CA SER A 148 -7.38 -7.17 4.71
C SER A 148 -8.64 -6.50 4.16
N CYS A 149 -8.85 -5.22 4.47
CA CYS A 149 -10.03 -4.45 4.09
C CYS A 149 -9.72 -2.96 3.91
N ALA A 150 -10.71 -2.20 3.47
CA ALA A 150 -10.59 -0.76 3.21
C ALA A 150 -10.29 0.04 4.48
N GLU A 151 -10.92 -0.30 5.58
CA GLU A 151 -10.75 0.36 6.88
C GLU A 151 -9.33 0.16 7.40
N GLU A 152 -8.80 -1.07 7.30
CA GLU A 152 -7.43 -1.37 7.71
C GLU A 152 -6.39 -0.66 6.82
N LEU A 153 -6.66 -0.51 5.52
CA LEU A 153 -5.83 0.30 4.64
C LEU A 153 -5.71 1.74 5.15
N GLY A 154 -6.84 2.36 5.50
CA GLY A 154 -6.85 3.71 6.06
C GLY A 154 -6.07 3.81 7.38
N GLU A 155 -6.21 2.81 8.26
CA GLU A 155 -5.47 2.74 9.53
C GLU A 155 -3.96 2.55 9.31
N MET A 156 -3.54 1.68 8.39
CA MET A 156 -2.14 1.47 8.05
C MET A 156 -1.48 2.73 7.50
N ILE A 157 -2.18 3.47 6.61
CA ILE A 157 -1.69 4.76 6.10
C ILE A 157 -1.53 5.76 7.25
N ARG A 158 -2.49 5.86 8.16
CA ARG A 158 -2.43 6.75 9.30
C ARG A 158 -1.32 6.37 10.28
N TRP A 159 -1.16 5.08 10.58
CA TRP A 159 -0.09 4.58 11.43
C TRP A 159 1.31 4.88 10.86
N SER A 160 1.47 4.83 9.54
CA SER A 160 2.78 4.94 8.88
C SER A 160 3.47 6.30 9.09
N ILE A 161 2.74 7.35 9.48
CA ILE A 161 3.34 8.67 9.81
C ILE A 161 4.34 8.58 10.97
N HIS A 162 4.14 7.61 11.88
CA HIS A 162 4.97 7.39 13.06
C HIS A 162 6.06 6.35 12.84
N ALA A 163 6.15 5.76 11.65
CA ALA A 163 7.16 4.75 11.36
C ALA A 163 8.58 5.33 11.43
N ASP A 164 9.48 4.60 12.05
CA ASP A 164 10.89 4.96 12.27
C ASP A 164 11.83 4.45 11.16
N GLY A 165 11.28 3.88 10.09
CA GLY A 165 11.99 3.37 8.92
C GLY A 165 11.03 3.15 7.74
N PRO A 166 11.52 2.56 6.64
CA PRO A 166 10.74 2.41 5.43
C PRO A 166 9.57 1.42 5.57
N VAL A 167 8.45 1.76 4.95
CA VAL A 167 7.21 0.97 4.98
C VAL A 167 6.68 0.80 3.56
N VAL A 168 6.31 -0.41 3.19
CA VAL A 168 5.46 -0.69 2.03
C VAL A 168 4.08 -1.09 2.51
N ILE A 169 3.06 -0.37 2.06
CA ILE A 169 1.65 -0.75 2.25
C ILE A 169 1.16 -1.25 0.89
N ARG A 170 1.00 -2.58 0.77
CA ARG A 170 0.54 -3.20 -0.48
C ARG A 170 -0.95 -3.50 -0.43
N TYR A 171 -1.69 -3.03 -1.41
CA TYR A 171 -3.14 -3.18 -1.45
C TYR A 171 -3.65 -3.43 -2.88
N PRO A 172 -4.77 -4.18 -3.03
CA PRO A 172 -5.36 -4.48 -4.33
C PRO A 172 -6.01 -3.23 -4.95
N LYS A 173 -6.43 -3.32 -6.21
CA LYS A 173 -7.20 -2.29 -6.92
C LYS A 173 -8.48 -1.90 -6.17
N SER A 174 -9.14 -2.91 -5.57
CA SER A 174 -10.32 -2.72 -4.73
C SER A 174 -10.25 -3.60 -3.49
N CYS A 175 -10.66 -3.06 -2.35
CA CYS A 175 -10.79 -3.77 -1.07
C CYS A 175 -12.26 -4.08 -0.78
N CYS A 176 -12.50 -5.10 0.04
CA CYS A 176 -13.80 -5.28 0.69
C CYS A 176 -13.92 -4.38 1.94
N SER A 177 -15.14 -4.19 2.43
CA SER A 177 -15.36 -3.66 3.77
C SER A 177 -14.92 -4.65 4.84
N ALA A 178 -14.66 -4.18 6.06
CA ALA A 178 -14.28 -5.04 7.17
C ALA A 178 -15.39 -6.07 7.47
N MET A 179 -15.03 -7.35 7.50
CA MET A 179 -15.90 -8.47 7.87
C MET A 179 -15.68 -8.92 9.33
N HIS A 180 -14.73 -8.30 10.02
CA HIS A 180 -14.32 -8.62 11.39
C HIS A 180 -13.87 -7.33 12.09
N ASN A 181 -13.81 -7.38 13.42
CA ASN A 181 -13.27 -6.27 14.19
C ASN A 181 -11.78 -6.09 13.89
N ILE A 182 -11.41 -4.89 13.46
CA ILE A 182 -10.02 -4.54 13.26
C ILE A 182 -9.40 -4.32 14.65
N VAL A 183 -8.45 -5.17 14.98
CA VAL A 183 -7.60 -4.99 16.18
C VAL A 183 -6.43 -4.09 15.77
N GLY A 184 -6.02 -3.20 16.65
CA GLY A 184 -4.94 -2.25 16.35
C GLY A 184 -3.68 -2.91 15.78
N LEU A 185 -2.92 -2.16 14.99
CA LEU A 185 -1.72 -2.61 14.28
C LEU A 185 -0.57 -2.91 15.27
N GLU A 186 -0.69 -4.00 15.99
CA GLU A 186 0.36 -4.47 16.89
C GLU A 186 1.40 -5.26 16.09
N LYS A 187 2.66 -4.85 16.19
CA LYS A 187 3.77 -5.48 15.47
C LYS A 187 3.88 -6.96 15.84
N GLY A 188 3.75 -7.83 14.84
CA GLY A 188 3.92 -9.27 15.01
C GLY A 188 2.74 -10.00 15.66
N ALA A 189 1.61 -9.34 15.85
CA ALA A 189 0.41 -9.99 16.38
C ALA A 189 -0.35 -10.75 15.28
N TRP A 190 -0.91 -11.91 15.65
CA TRP A 190 -1.86 -12.67 14.86
C TRP A 190 -3.27 -12.46 15.44
N GLN A 191 -4.23 -12.28 14.56
CA GLN A 191 -5.64 -12.21 14.95
C GLN A 191 -6.35 -13.50 14.57
N VAL A 192 -7.12 -14.06 15.51
CA VAL A 192 -8.03 -15.16 15.21
C VAL A 192 -9.35 -14.58 14.71
N VAL A 193 -9.63 -14.76 13.41
CA VAL A 193 -10.85 -14.26 12.76
C VAL A 193 -12.00 -15.25 12.92
N SER A 194 -11.71 -16.54 12.83
CA SER A 194 -12.72 -17.61 12.99
C SER A 194 -12.13 -18.80 13.72
N LEU A 195 -12.92 -19.40 14.62
CA LEU A 195 -12.51 -20.58 15.40
C LEU A 195 -13.59 -21.66 15.32
N ALA A 196 -13.27 -22.79 14.69
CA ALA A 196 -14.13 -23.96 14.69
C ALA A 196 -13.84 -24.88 15.88
N HIS A 197 -14.88 -25.42 16.52
CA HIS A 197 -14.78 -26.24 17.72
C HIS A 197 -13.93 -27.51 17.54
N LYS A 198 -13.87 -28.09 16.33
CA LYS A 198 -13.05 -29.26 15.99
C LYS A 198 -12.28 -29.01 14.71
N ALA A 199 -11.45 -27.96 14.71
CA ALA A 199 -10.64 -27.60 13.55
C ALA A 199 -9.69 -28.75 13.18
N ARG A 200 -9.71 -29.16 11.92
CA ARG A 200 -8.78 -30.15 11.33
C ARG A 200 -7.64 -29.49 10.55
N ALA A 201 -7.75 -28.19 10.33
CA ALA A 201 -6.76 -27.38 9.63
C ALA A 201 -6.72 -25.96 10.20
N VAL A 202 -5.61 -25.28 10.02
CA VAL A 202 -5.44 -23.87 10.35
C VAL A 202 -5.09 -23.14 9.06
N LEU A 203 -5.84 -22.08 8.74
CA LEU A 203 -5.57 -21.21 7.60
C LEU A 203 -4.91 -19.95 8.10
N PHE A 204 -3.73 -19.63 7.54
CA PHE A 204 -3.06 -18.34 7.73
C PHE A 204 -3.32 -17.50 6.51
N ALA A 205 -3.99 -16.37 6.69
CA ALA A 205 -4.32 -15.46 5.60
C ALA A 205 -3.78 -14.05 5.89
N ALA A 206 -3.42 -13.33 4.84
CA ALA A 206 -2.96 -11.93 4.92
C ALA A 206 -3.54 -11.12 3.75
N GLY A 207 -3.73 -9.83 3.96
CA GLY A 207 -4.25 -8.94 2.94
C GLY A 207 -5.65 -9.34 2.48
N SER A 208 -5.96 -9.10 1.22
CA SER A 208 -7.27 -9.39 0.63
C SER A 208 -7.71 -10.85 0.71
N MET A 209 -6.78 -11.78 1.00
CA MET A 209 -7.10 -13.20 1.15
C MET A 209 -7.81 -13.53 2.47
N VAL A 210 -7.78 -12.63 3.47
CA VAL A 210 -8.46 -12.84 4.76
C VAL A 210 -9.96 -13.01 4.56
N ALA A 211 -10.57 -12.24 3.66
CA ALA A 211 -12.00 -12.33 3.38
C ALA A 211 -12.41 -13.63 2.63
N GLN A 212 -11.45 -14.35 2.07
CA GLN A 212 -11.67 -15.58 1.32
C GLN A 212 -11.32 -16.85 2.13
N ALA A 213 -10.58 -16.68 3.23
CA ALA A 213 -10.18 -17.77 4.11
C ALA A 213 -11.26 -18.14 5.11
#